data_8064e84a1bbe714111f6e3fd89a553c1
#
_entry.id   8064e84a1bbe714111f6e3fd89a553c1
#
_cell.length_a   1.000
_cell.length_b   1.000
_cell.length_c   1.000
_cell.angle_alpha   90.00
_cell.angle_beta   90.00
_cell.angle_gamma   90.00
#
_symmetry.space_group_name_H-M   'P 1'
#
loop_
_entity.id
_entity.type
_entity.pdbx_description
1 polymer ?
#
loop_
_entity_poly.entity_id
_entity_poly.type
_entity_poly.pdbx_seq_one_letter_code
_entity_poly.pdbx_strand_id
1 'polypeptide(L)'
;MNCFIGLGSNLGARRHTLRRALTLMSDIAGVELSGVSFFYETAPWGVVDQPNYINAVALIKTSLEPEKLLDRLQSIEATLGRVRTEHWGARTIDLDILTIDDKKISTPRLTVPHPLMNERAFVQIPLRDLIDGLAPIVDDGVRKTYGSPLDYRLKLIACVDRAWGLGLDGRLLYRIEEDMKRFRSMTLGSTVIMGRRTFESIGVALDGRRNIVITHRPIDGVETVGGIDELFARLSTAESNFVIGGGEIYRQLMPYVVEARVTMVDDISDADVRLSALDAREDFRLIETAPRGGFEYRTYRRAIVG
;
A
#
# COMPACT_ATOMS: atom_id res chain seq x y z
N MET A 1 14.64 -9.67 -4.37
CA MET A 1 14.60 -9.05 -5.71
C MET A 1 13.53 -7.98 -5.71
N ASN A 2 13.81 -6.81 -6.29
CA ASN A 2 12.83 -5.77 -6.55
C ASN A 2 12.19 -6.03 -7.93
N CYS A 3 10.88 -6.04 -7.99
CA CYS A 3 10.15 -6.30 -9.24
C CYS A 3 9.08 -5.22 -9.45
N PHE A 4 9.05 -4.65 -10.64
CA PHE A 4 7.94 -3.79 -11.05
C PHE A 4 6.89 -4.63 -11.77
N ILE A 5 5.65 -4.51 -11.35
CA ILE A 5 4.50 -5.23 -11.89
C ILE A 5 3.53 -4.22 -12.50
N GLY A 6 3.22 -4.37 -13.78
CA GLY A 6 2.16 -3.63 -14.44
C GLY A 6 0.80 -4.23 -14.11
N LEU A 7 -0.18 -3.38 -13.82
CA LEU A 7 -1.58 -3.76 -13.58
C LEU A 7 -2.47 -3.04 -14.58
N GLY A 8 -3.39 -3.78 -15.22
CA GLY A 8 -4.38 -3.21 -16.13
C GLY A 8 -5.75 -3.88 -15.99
N SER A 9 -6.82 -3.09 -16.08
CA SER A 9 -8.20 -3.61 -16.05
C SER A 9 -9.10 -2.74 -16.92
N ASN A 10 -9.92 -3.33 -17.80
CA ASN A 10 -10.91 -2.58 -18.60
C ASN A 10 -12.33 -3.14 -18.54
N LEU A 11 -12.56 -4.21 -17.78
CA LEU A 11 -13.91 -4.77 -17.59
C LEU A 11 -14.37 -4.65 -16.12
N GLY A 12 -15.66 -4.47 -15.93
CA GLY A 12 -16.30 -4.48 -14.61
C GLY A 12 -15.86 -3.33 -13.69
N ALA A 13 -15.73 -3.63 -12.41
CA ALA A 13 -15.35 -2.66 -11.37
C ALA A 13 -13.83 -2.42 -11.34
N ARG A 14 -13.26 -1.92 -12.45
CA ARG A 14 -11.83 -1.78 -12.76
C ARG A 14 -10.96 -1.35 -11.54
N ARG A 15 -11.32 -0.25 -10.85
CA ARG A 15 -10.57 0.27 -9.70
C ARG A 15 -10.59 -0.68 -8.50
N HIS A 16 -11.74 -1.30 -8.24
CA HIS A 16 -11.84 -2.32 -7.19
C HIS A 16 -10.99 -3.54 -7.54
N THR A 17 -11.02 -3.97 -8.79
CA THR A 17 -10.22 -5.12 -9.27
C THR A 17 -8.71 -4.87 -9.10
N LEU A 18 -8.21 -3.65 -9.44
CA LEU A 18 -6.80 -3.31 -9.21
C LEU A 18 -6.46 -3.34 -7.71
N ARG A 19 -7.28 -2.71 -6.84
CA ARG A 19 -7.05 -2.75 -5.39
C ARG A 19 -7.04 -4.18 -4.85
N ARG A 20 -7.98 -5.00 -5.31
CA ARG A 20 -8.04 -6.42 -4.93
C ARG A 20 -6.80 -7.19 -5.38
N ALA A 21 -6.29 -6.94 -6.59
CA ALA A 21 -5.05 -7.52 -7.07
C ALA A 21 -3.85 -7.14 -6.18
N LEU A 22 -3.73 -5.86 -5.78
CA LEU A 22 -2.70 -5.38 -4.87
C LEU A 22 -2.76 -6.10 -3.50
N THR A 23 -3.96 -6.27 -2.94
CA THR A 23 -4.15 -7.03 -1.68
C THR A 23 -3.71 -8.49 -1.85
N LEU A 24 -4.17 -9.16 -2.92
CA LEU A 24 -3.79 -10.56 -3.16
C LEU A 24 -2.29 -10.73 -3.41
N MET A 25 -1.62 -9.77 -4.05
CA MET A 25 -0.16 -9.78 -4.18
C MET A 25 0.54 -9.67 -2.82
N SER A 26 0.06 -8.82 -1.91
CA SER A 26 0.64 -8.67 -0.58
C SER A 26 0.43 -9.90 0.32
N ASP A 27 -0.53 -10.77 -0.01
CA ASP A 27 -0.82 -12.02 0.72
C ASP A 27 0.03 -13.21 0.22
N ILE A 28 0.80 -13.05 -0.87
CA ILE A 28 1.69 -14.09 -1.36
C ILE A 28 2.86 -14.28 -0.39
N ALA A 29 3.08 -15.50 0.09
CA ALA A 29 4.25 -15.82 0.91
C ALA A 29 5.56 -15.52 0.13
N GLY A 30 6.44 -14.74 0.73
CA GLY A 30 7.70 -14.31 0.10
C GLY A 30 7.57 -13.10 -0.83
N VAL A 31 6.44 -12.40 -0.81
CA VAL A 31 6.23 -11.13 -1.50
C VAL A 31 5.90 -10.04 -0.49
N GLU A 32 6.57 -8.92 -0.60
CA GLU A 32 6.28 -7.68 0.11
C GLU A 32 5.90 -6.61 -0.93
N LEU A 33 4.69 -6.07 -0.84
CA LEU A 33 4.30 -4.91 -1.63
C LEU A 33 4.97 -3.66 -1.03
N SER A 34 5.90 -3.04 -1.77
CA SER A 34 6.71 -1.92 -1.30
C SER A 34 6.18 -0.56 -1.77
N GLY A 35 5.48 -0.52 -2.91
CA GLY A 35 4.91 0.71 -3.44
C GLY A 35 3.85 0.46 -4.49
N VAL A 36 3.03 1.47 -4.73
CA VAL A 36 2.02 1.48 -5.80
C VAL A 36 1.95 2.87 -6.42
N SER A 37 1.74 2.97 -7.73
CA SER A 37 1.52 4.23 -8.43
C SER A 37 0.12 4.79 -8.17
N PHE A 38 -0.12 6.02 -8.60
CA PHE A 38 -1.49 6.46 -8.84
C PHE A 38 -2.15 5.61 -9.94
N PHE A 39 -3.46 5.73 -10.05
CA PHE A 39 -4.22 5.08 -11.12
C PHE A 39 -4.35 6.02 -12.32
N TYR A 40 -4.22 5.45 -13.51
CA TYR A 40 -4.28 6.18 -14.78
C TYR A 40 -5.31 5.56 -15.70
N GLU A 41 -6.16 6.37 -16.29
CA GLU A 41 -7.13 5.94 -17.31
C GLU A 41 -6.55 6.16 -18.71
N THR A 42 -6.67 5.15 -19.56
CA THR A 42 -6.14 5.18 -20.93
C THR A 42 -7.13 4.56 -21.91
N ALA A 43 -7.11 5.02 -23.16
CA ALA A 43 -7.74 4.29 -24.24
C ALA A 43 -7.09 2.91 -24.44
N PRO A 44 -7.80 1.93 -25.02
CA PRO A 44 -7.23 0.65 -25.40
C PRO A 44 -6.07 0.82 -26.37
N TRP A 45 -5.00 0.02 -26.17
CA TRP A 45 -3.86 -0.02 -27.05
C TRP A 45 -3.98 -1.25 -27.99
N GLY A 46 -3.95 -1.02 -29.31
CA GLY A 46 -4.09 -2.05 -30.34
C GLY A 46 -5.55 -2.19 -30.81
N VAL A 47 -6.37 -3.01 -30.17
CA VAL A 47 -7.80 -3.16 -30.53
C VAL A 47 -8.59 -2.04 -29.88
N VAL A 48 -9.14 -1.14 -30.67
CA VAL A 48 -9.73 0.14 -30.21
C VAL A 48 -11.20 0.05 -29.76
N ASP A 49 -11.93 -0.97 -30.15
CA ASP A 49 -13.33 -1.16 -29.77
C ASP A 49 -13.46 -1.89 -28.42
N GLN A 50 -12.95 -1.25 -27.38
CA GLN A 50 -12.97 -1.76 -26.00
C GLN A 50 -13.13 -0.59 -25.01
N PRO A 51 -13.66 -0.87 -23.79
CA PRO A 51 -13.65 0.14 -22.72
C PRO A 51 -12.23 0.59 -22.35
N ASN A 52 -12.11 1.83 -21.88
CA ASN A 52 -10.87 2.37 -21.37
C ASN A 52 -10.31 1.52 -20.22
N TYR A 53 -8.99 1.41 -20.18
CA TYR A 53 -8.26 0.75 -19.09
C TYR A 53 -8.09 1.68 -17.89
N ILE A 54 -8.01 1.08 -16.71
CA ILE A 54 -7.32 1.67 -15.56
C ILE A 54 -6.01 0.90 -15.40
N ASN A 55 -4.89 1.64 -15.42
CA ASN A 55 -3.54 1.10 -15.31
C ASN A 55 -2.84 1.62 -14.06
N ALA A 56 -1.93 0.82 -13.54
CA ALA A 56 -1.05 1.16 -12.43
C ALA A 56 0.25 0.34 -12.54
N VAL A 57 1.25 0.72 -11.72
CA VAL A 57 2.44 -0.08 -11.48
C VAL A 57 2.58 -0.32 -9.98
N ALA A 58 2.97 -1.54 -9.61
CA ALA A 58 3.34 -1.90 -8.25
C ALA A 58 4.83 -2.24 -8.18
N LEU A 59 5.49 -1.84 -7.10
CA LEU A 59 6.82 -2.31 -6.73
C LEU A 59 6.66 -3.35 -5.63
N ILE A 60 7.21 -4.54 -5.86
CA ILE A 60 7.26 -5.62 -4.89
C ILE A 60 8.70 -6.01 -4.60
N LYS A 61 8.98 -6.44 -3.35
CA LYS A 61 10.18 -7.19 -2.98
C LYS A 61 9.80 -8.67 -2.87
N THR A 62 10.58 -9.55 -3.48
CA THR A 62 10.26 -10.98 -3.44
C THR A 62 11.51 -11.86 -3.35
N SER A 63 11.36 -12.99 -2.65
CA SER A 63 12.31 -14.10 -2.63
C SER A 63 11.96 -15.20 -3.64
N LEU A 64 10.84 -15.09 -4.34
CA LEU A 64 10.39 -16.08 -5.30
C LEU A 64 11.25 -16.05 -6.58
N GLU A 65 11.51 -17.23 -7.15
CA GLU A 65 12.07 -17.32 -8.48
C GLU A 65 11.10 -16.71 -9.53
N PRO A 66 11.62 -16.10 -10.62
CA PRO A 66 10.82 -15.33 -11.57
C PRO A 66 9.61 -16.07 -12.15
N GLU A 67 9.77 -17.34 -12.53
CA GLU A 67 8.65 -18.14 -13.07
C GLU A 67 7.64 -18.53 -12.00
N LYS A 68 8.08 -18.69 -10.75
CA LYS A 68 7.17 -18.89 -9.60
C LYS A 68 6.35 -17.64 -9.30
N LEU A 69 6.97 -16.47 -9.41
CA LEU A 69 6.25 -15.21 -9.30
C LEU A 69 5.19 -15.09 -10.39
N LEU A 70 5.55 -15.40 -11.64
CA LEU A 70 4.62 -15.42 -12.78
C LEU A 70 3.42 -16.35 -12.50
N ASP A 71 3.66 -17.58 -12.01
CA ASP A 71 2.59 -18.52 -11.65
C ASP A 71 1.64 -17.92 -10.59
N ARG A 72 2.18 -17.22 -9.59
CA ARG A 72 1.36 -16.57 -8.55
C ARG A 72 0.52 -15.42 -9.10
N LEU A 73 1.11 -14.59 -9.97
CA LEU A 73 0.37 -13.49 -10.61
C LEU A 73 -0.74 -14.05 -11.51
N GLN A 74 -0.49 -15.07 -12.29
CA GLN A 74 -1.52 -15.74 -13.11
C GLN A 74 -2.62 -16.38 -12.26
N SER A 75 -2.30 -16.90 -11.08
CA SER A 75 -3.29 -17.41 -10.13
C SER A 75 -4.20 -16.29 -9.59
N ILE A 76 -3.63 -15.10 -9.33
CA ILE A 76 -4.42 -13.91 -8.95
C ILE A 76 -5.36 -13.50 -10.08
N GLU A 77 -4.87 -13.45 -11.31
CA GLU A 77 -5.69 -13.13 -12.48
C GLU A 77 -6.89 -14.09 -12.62
N ALA A 78 -6.64 -15.40 -12.48
CA ALA A 78 -7.68 -16.42 -12.52
C ALA A 78 -8.71 -16.21 -11.38
N THR A 79 -8.23 -15.93 -10.16
CA THR A 79 -9.09 -15.64 -8.98
C THR A 79 -9.98 -14.43 -9.20
N LEU A 80 -9.48 -13.43 -9.93
CA LEU A 80 -10.20 -12.19 -10.26
C LEU A 80 -11.05 -12.32 -11.54
N GLY A 81 -11.25 -13.54 -12.04
CA GLY A 81 -12.16 -13.85 -13.14
C GLY A 81 -11.59 -13.54 -14.53
N ARG A 82 -10.26 -13.53 -14.70
CA ARG A 82 -9.67 -13.41 -16.03
C ARG A 82 -9.97 -14.64 -16.85
N VAL A 83 -10.65 -14.45 -17.99
CA VAL A 83 -10.85 -15.45 -19.02
C VAL A 83 -9.99 -15.07 -20.24
N ARG A 84 -9.14 -15.97 -20.71
CA ARG A 84 -8.33 -15.76 -21.92
C ARG A 84 -9.19 -16.11 -23.12
N THR A 85 -9.71 -15.12 -23.84
CA THR A 85 -10.54 -15.31 -25.04
C THR A 85 -9.74 -15.00 -26.30
N GLU A 86 -9.19 -13.77 -26.41
CA GLU A 86 -8.47 -13.29 -27.60
C GLU A 86 -7.17 -12.59 -27.23
N HIS A 87 -6.23 -12.58 -28.17
CA HIS A 87 -5.00 -11.82 -28.02
C HIS A 87 -5.32 -10.32 -28.05
N TRP A 88 -4.95 -9.56 -26.97
CA TRP A 88 -5.28 -8.15 -26.75
C TRP A 88 -6.78 -7.86 -26.54
N GLY A 89 -7.59 -8.85 -26.22
CA GLY A 89 -8.98 -8.68 -25.86
C GLY A 89 -9.19 -7.96 -24.52
N ALA A 90 -10.42 -7.51 -24.29
CA ALA A 90 -10.83 -6.90 -23.02
C ALA A 90 -10.68 -7.90 -21.86
N ARG A 91 -10.24 -7.42 -20.70
CA ARG A 91 -9.93 -8.30 -19.55
C ARG A 91 -10.25 -7.68 -18.20
N THR A 92 -10.65 -8.51 -17.25
CA THR A 92 -10.92 -8.09 -15.88
C THR A 92 -9.66 -7.58 -15.20
N ILE A 93 -8.51 -8.26 -15.43
CA ILE A 93 -7.21 -7.91 -14.86
C ILE A 93 -6.09 -8.43 -15.76
N ASP A 94 -4.99 -7.71 -15.81
CA ASP A 94 -3.72 -8.08 -16.43
C ASP A 94 -2.59 -7.75 -15.46
N LEU A 95 -1.69 -8.71 -15.20
CA LEU A 95 -0.56 -8.56 -14.29
C LEU A 95 0.72 -8.96 -15.01
N ASP A 96 1.50 -7.97 -15.46
CA ASP A 96 2.73 -8.17 -16.21
C ASP A 96 3.97 -7.90 -15.36
N ILE A 97 4.96 -8.81 -15.37
CA ILE A 97 6.28 -8.55 -14.81
C ILE A 97 7.03 -7.62 -15.75
N LEU A 98 7.28 -6.37 -15.32
CA LEU A 98 7.95 -5.37 -16.12
C LEU A 98 9.47 -5.50 -16.03
N THR A 99 10.01 -5.51 -14.81
CA THR A 99 11.43 -5.69 -14.52
C THR A 99 11.65 -6.50 -13.24
N ILE A 100 12.82 -7.12 -13.11
CA ILE A 100 13.30 -7.80 -11.91
C ILE A 100 14.76 -7.38 -11.69
N ASP A 101 15.03 -6.47 -10.73
CA ASP A 101 16.34 -5.84 -10.59
C ASP A 101 16.92 -5.49 -11.98
N ASP A 102 18.20 -5.78 -12.24
CA ASP A 102 18.86 -5.65 -13.55
C ASP A 102 18.83 -6.93 -14.40
N LYS A 103 17.98 -7.91 -14.04
CA LYS A 103 17.97 -9.22 -14.70
C LYS A 103 17.44 -9.13 -16.12
N LYS A 104 18.06 -9.91 -17.00
CA LYS A 104 17.57 -10.19 -18.36
C LYS A 104 17.16 -11.66 -18.41
N ILE A 105 15.89 -11.93 -18.65
CA ILE A 105 15.31 -13.27 -18.70
C ILE A 105 14.65 -13.44 -20.07
N SER A 106 14.92 -14.56 -20.73
CA SER A 106 14.27 -14.90 -21.98
C SER A 106 13.98 -16.40 -21.96
N THR A 107 12.77 -16.76 -21.54
CA THR A 107 12.25 -18.12 -21.56
C THR A 107 10.99 -18.17 -22.42
N PRO A 108 10.49 -19.37 -22.79
CA PRO A 108 9.22 -19.46 -23.52
C PRO A 108 8.02 -18.84 -22.79
N ARG A 109 8.13 -18.68 -21.47
CA ARG A 109 7.03 -18.17 -20.62
C ARG A 109 7.22 -16.73 -20.15
N LEU A 110 8.48 -16.26 -20.04
CA LEU A 110 8.81 -14.99 -19.40
C LEU A 110 9.96 -14.28 -20.11
N THR A 111 9.70 -13.04 -20.53
CA THR A 111 10.74 -12.11 -21.01
C THR A 111 10.81 -10.91 -20.08
N VAL A 112 11.98 -10.65 -19.50
CA VAL A 112 12.27 -9.52 -18.61
C VAL A 112 13.55 -8.83 -19.10
N PRO A 113 13.57 -7.50 -19.23
CA PRO A 113 12.46 -6.55 -19.12
C PRO A 113 11.33 -6.86 -20.10
N HIS A 114 10.10 -6.48 -19.75
CA HIS A 114 8.94 -6.69 -20.60
C HIS A 114 9.17 -6.00 -21.97
N PRO A 115 9.04 -6.72 -23.11
CA PRO A 115 9.51 -6.23 -24.42
C PRO A 115 8.95 -4.87 -24.82
N LEU A 116 7.66 -4.61 -24.52
CA LEU A 116 6.96 -3.40 -24.95
C LEU A 116 6.86 -2.33 -23.86
N MET A 117 7.53 -2.48 -22.70
CA MET A 117 7.32 -1.55 -21.59
C MET A 117 7.76 -0.13 -21.91
N ASN A 118 8.79 0.04 -22.74
CA ASN A 118 9.32 1.36 -23.07
C ASN A 118 8.47 2.11 -24.12
N GLU A 119 7.64 1.38 -24.87
CA GLU A 119 6.74 1.94 -25.90
C GLU A 119 5.37 2.31 -25.33
N ARG A 120 5.07 1.85 -24.11
CA ARG A 120 3.75 1.96 -23.49
C ARG A 120 3.70 3.12 -22.49
N ALA A 121 3.17 4.28 -22.89
CA ALA A 121 3.00 5.43 -22.01
C ALA A 121 2.21 5.07 -20.74
N PHE A 122 1.21 4.17 -20.84
CA PHE A 122 0.40 3.70 -19.71
C PHE A 122 1.17 2.80 -18.71
N VAL A 123 2.41 2.39 -19.05
CA VAL A 123 3.37 1.76 -18.15
C VAL A 123 4.38 2.79 -17.66
N GLN A 124 4.92 3.56 -18.57
CA GLN A 124 6.02 4.50 -18.31
C GLN A 124 5.60 5.67 -17.40
N ILE A 125 4.36 6.17 -17.52
CA ILE A 125 3.87 7.27 -16.68
C ILE A 125 3.66 6.78 -15.23
N PRO A 126 2.91 5.68 -14.95
CA PRO A 126 2.79 5.17 -13.59
C PRO A 126 4.12 4.76 -12.94
N LEU A 127 5.07 4.26 -13.73
CA LEU A 127 6.40 3.86 -13.23
C LEU A 127 7.14 5.05 -12.58
N ARG A 128 6.92 6.28 -13.09
CA ARG A 128 7.52 7.51 -12.55
C ARG A 128 6.99 7.95 -11.19
N ASP A 129 5.85 7.41 -10.77
CA ASP A 129 5.38 7.60 -9.40
C ASP A 129 6.22 6.79 -8.38
N LEU A 130 7.04 5.85 -8.86
CA LEU A 130 7.80 4.89 -8.04
C LEU A 130 9.31 5.03 -8.20
N ILE A 131 9.80 5.75 -9.20
CA ILE A 131 11.23 5.92 -9.49
C ILE A 131 11.55 7.41 -9.56
N ASP A 132 12.41 7.90 -8.65
CA ASP A 132 12.93 9.27 -8.68
C ASP A 132 13.85 9.50 -9.87
N GLY A 133 13.91 10.76 -10.32
CA GLY A 133 14.89 11.21 -11.31
C GLY A 133 14.56 10.89 -12.78
N LEU A 134 13.49 10.17 -13.04
CA LEU A 134 13.01 9.95 -14.40
C LEU A 134 12.38 11.22 -14.98
N ALA A 135 12.78 11.61 -16.20
CA ALA A 135 12.18 12.76 -16.88
C ALA A 135 10.66 12.56 -17.05
N PRO A 136 9.84 13.61 -16.83
CA PRO A 136 8.40 13.50 -17.03
C PRO A 136 8.07 13.12 -18.48
N ILE A 137 7.06 12.25 -18.63
CA ILE A 137 6.46 11.95 -19.94
C ILE A 137 5.06 12.57 -19.92
N VAL A 138 4.74 13.31 -20.95
CA VAL A 138 3.40 13.83 -21.19
C VAL A 138 2.80 13.06 -22.35
N ASP A 139 1.65 12.46 -22.13
CA ASP A 139 0.84 11.77 -23.12
C ASP A 139 -0.63 12.06 -22.82
N ASP A 140 -1.30 12.77 -23.73
CA ASP A 140 -2.70 13.23 -23.57
C ASP A 140 -3.69 12.06 -23.48
N GLY A 141 -3.30 10.87 -23.94
CA GLY A 141 -4.06 9.62 -23.84
C GLY A 141 -3.99 8.95 -22.47
N VAL A 142 -3.04 9.38 -21.59
CA VAL A 142 -2.85 8.80 -20.25
C VAL A 142 -3.23 9.82 -19.19
N ARG A 143 -4.37 9.62 -18.54
CA ARG A 143 -4.91 10.59 -17.58
C ARG A 143 -4.91 10.02 -16.18
N LYS A 144 -4.25 10.72 -15.24
CA LYS A 144 -4.35 10.39 -13.83
C LYS A 144 -5.83 10.42 -13.39
N THR A 145 -6.27 9.37 -12.70
CA THR A 145 -7.63 9.23 -12.21
C THR A 145 -7.64 8.89 -10.71
N TYR A 146 -8.80 8.99 -10.09
CA TYR A 146 -8.96 8.71 -8.66
C TYR A 146 -9.09 7.20 -8.36
N GLY A 147 -8.99 6.86 -7.08
CA GLY A 147 -9.26 5.52 -6.55
C GLY A 147 -8.01 4.67 -6.34
N SER A 148 -6.82 5.23 -6.60
CA SER A 148 -5.57 4.66 -6.09
C SER A 148 -5.58 4.71 -4.56
N PRO A 149 -5.05 3.70 -3.85
CA PRO A 149 -4.86 3.77 -2.41
C PRO A 149 -4.09 5.02 -1.95
N LEU A 150 -3.20 5.57 -2.77
CA LEU A 150 -2.42 6.77 -2.48
C LEU A 150 -3.27 8.06 -2.43
N ASP A 151 -4.42 8.10 -3.10
CA ASP A 151 -5.31 9.27 -3.09
C ASP A 151 -5.82 9.59 -1.67
N TYR A 152 -5.93 8.56 -0.82
CA TYR A 152 -6.43 8.70 0.56
C TYR A 152 -5.37 9.23 1.54
N ARG A 153 -4.10 9.36 1.10
CA ARG A 153 -2.99 9.97 1.85
C ARG A 153 -2.89 9.44 3.27
N LEU A 154 -2.90 8.12 3.42
CA LEU A 154 -2.83 7.47 4.74
C LEU A 154 -1.59 7.93 5.50
N LYS A 155 -1.81 8.33 6.75
CA LYS A 155 -0.75 8.64 7.70
C LYS A 155 -0.70 7.54 8.75
N LEU A 156 0.48 7.09 9.09
CA LEU A 156 0.70 6.17 10.20
C LEU A 156 1.07 6.97 11.45
N ILE A 157 0.54 6.61 12.61
CA ILE A 157 0.98 7.13 13.90
C ILE A 157 1.22 5.98 14.87
N ALA A 158 2.40 5.93 15.49
CA ALA A 158 2.81 4.87 16.40
C ALA A 158 3.78 5.37 17.47
N CYS A 159 3.76 4.71 18.65
CA CYS A 159 4.78 4.83 19.67
C CYS A 159 5.55 3.51 19.71
N VAL A 160 6.86 3.55 19.56
CA VAL A 160 7.74 2.39 19.49
C VAL A 160 9.01 2.60 20.33
N ASP A 161 9.67 1.50 20.70
CA ASP A 161 11.02 1.53 21.24
C ASP A 161 12.09 1.57 20.14
N ARG A 162 13.37 1.60 20.53
CA ARG A 162 14.51 1.61 19.59
C ARG A 162 14.61 0.34 18.72
N ALA A 163 13.99 -0.77 19.14
CA ALA A 163 13.85 -1.99 18.37
C ALA A 163 12.52 -2.08 17.60
N TRP A 164 11.80 -0.95 17.46
CA TRP A 164 10.50 -0.83 16.78
C TRP A 164 9.38 -1.66 17.43
N GLY A 165 9.51 -1.99 18.72
CA GLY A 165 8.49 -2.64 19.52
C GLY A 165 7.25 -1.75 19.68
N LEU A 166 6.06 -2.32 19.51
CA LEU A 166 4.76 -1.64 19.60
C LEU A 166 3.98 -2.06 20.84
N GLY A 167 4.05 -3.32 21.21
CA GLY A 167 3.22 -3.92 22.24
C GLY A 167 3.77 -5.22 22.76
N LEU A 168 3.22 -5.63 23.90
CA LEU A 168 3.46 -6.90 24.55
C LEU A 168 2.14 -7.40 25.16
N ASP A 169 1.79 -8.67 24.95
CA ASP A 169 0.57 -9.30 25.48
C ASP A 169 -0.72 -8.50 25.22
N GLY A 170 -0.83 -7.92 24.02
CA GLY A 170 -1.99 -7.13 23.60
C GLY A 170 -2.11 -5.74 24.23
N ARG A 171 -1.06 -5.25 24.91
CA ARG A 171 -1.00 -3.93 25.54
C ARG A 171 0.07 -3.06 24.88
N LEU A 172 -0.11 -1.73 24.94
CA LEU A 172 0.93 -0.79 24.55
C LEU A 172 2.14 -0.92 25.49
N LEU A 173 3.36 -0.85 24.93
CA LEU A 173 4.60 -0.85 25.71
C LEU A 173 4.73 0.38 26.60
N TYR A 174 4.36 1.55 26.04
CA TYR A 174 4.55 2.83 26.70
C TYR A 174 3.26 3.63 26.74
N ARG A 175 3.05 4.31 27.85
CA ARG A 175 1.94 5.25 28.03
C ARG A 175 2.49 6.61 28.48
N ILE A 176 2.92 7.40 27.50
CA ILE A 176 3.52 8.72 27.70
C ILE A 176 2.41 9.77 27.57
N GLU A 177 2.16 10.54 28.61
CA GLU A 177 1.06 11.51 28.66
C GLU A 177 1.18 12.56 27.55
N GLU A 178 2.39 13.08 27.30
CA GLU A 178 2.66 14.04 26.23
C GLU A 178 2.34 13.47 24.86
N ASP A 179 2.72 12.20 24.61
CA ASP A 179 2.43 11.48 23.37
C ASP A 179 0.92 11.25 23.19
N MET A 180 0.21 10.88 24.24
CA MET A 180 -1.24 10.72 24.20
C MET A 180 -1.97 12.04 23.88
N LYS A 181 -1.50 13.17 24.43
CA LYS A 181 -2.03 14.51 24.10
C LYS A 181 -1.75 14.86 22.63
N ARG A 182 -0.53 14.59 22.16
CA ARG A 182 -0.14 14.78 20.75
C ARG A 182 -0.98 13.90 19.81
N PHE A 183 -1.12 12.61 20.11
CA PHE A 183 -1.97 11.70 19.36
C PHE A 183 -3.40 12.22 19.24
N ARG A 184 -4.00 12.65 20.37
CA ARG A 184 -5.35 13.23 20.36
C ARG A 184 -5.43 14.46 19.46
N SER A 185 -4.51 15.41 19.61
CA SER A 185 -4.52 16.66 18.84
C SER A 185 -4.37 16.43 17.33
N MET A 186 -3.53 15.48 16.94
CA MET A 186 -3.28 15.15 15.53
C MET A 186 -4.45 14.41 14.87
N THR A 187 -5.17 13.59 15.63
CA THR A 187 -6.23 12.72 15.08
C THR A 187 -7.64 13.27 15.26
N LEU A 188 -7.83 14.34 16.05
CA LEU A 188 -9.14 14.96 16.27
C LEU A 188 -9.74 15.44 14.94
N GLY A 189 -11.03 15.14 14.71
CA GLY A 189 -11.73 15.48 13.46
C GLY A 189 -11.32 14.64 12.25
N SER A 190 -10.52 13.59 12.45
CA SER A 190 -10.01 12.72 11.38
C SER A 190 -10.64 11.33 11.43
N THR A 191 -10.41 10.53 10.39
CA THR A 191 -10.67 9.10 10.41
C THR A 191 -9.49 8.36 11.04
N VAL A 192 -9.75 7.48 12.01
CA VAL A 192 -8.78 6.57 12.62
C VAL A 192 -9.09 5.14 12.22
N ILE A 193 -8.06 4.42 11.77
CA ILE A 193 -8.14 3.06 11.21
C ILE A 193 -7.35 2.13 12.10
N MET A 194 -7.98 1.07 12.57
CA MET A 194 -7.35 0.12 13.49
C MET A 194 -7.86 -1.31 13.27
N GLY A 195 -7.13 -2.28 13.77
CA GLY A 195 -7.59 -3.66 13.86
C GLY A 195 -8.43 -3.89 15.12
N ARG A 196 -9.18 -4.99 15.11
CA ARG A 196 -10.06 -5.38 16.22
C ARG A 196 -9.33 -5.45 17.58
N ARG A 197 -8.15 -6.08 17.63
CA ARG A 197 -7.38 -6.18 18.90
C ARG A 197 -6.98 -4.83 19.47
N THR A 198 -6.64 -3.88 18.60
CA THR A 198 -6.33 -2.51 19.01
C THR A 198 -7.57 -1.81 19.55
N PHE A 199 -8.71 -1.96 18.89
CA PHE A 199 -9.97 -1.42 19.39
C PHE A 199 -10.35 -2.01 20.75
N GLU A 200 -10.24 -3.33 20.93
CA GLU A 200 -10.48 -4.02 22.22
C GLU A 200 -9.54 -3.53 23.33
N SER A 201 -8.27 -3.26 23.01
CA SER A 201 -7.29 -2.70 23.94
C SER A 201 -7.61 -1.28 24.35
N ILE A 202 -8.17 -0.46 23.45
CA ILE A 202 -8.63 0.90 23.73
C ILE A 202 -9.95 0.87 24.53
N GLY A 203 -10.83 -0.10 24.24
CA GLY A 203 -12.08 -0.39 24.95
C GLY A 203 -13.27 0.47 24.55
N VAL A 204 -13.08 1.56 23.84
CA VAL A 204 -14.12 2.53 23.43
C VAL A 204 -13.74 3.24 22.12
N ALA A 205 -14.75 3.67 21.36
CA ALA A 205 -14.53 4.52 20.19
C ALA A 205 -13.83 5.84 20.61
N LEU A 206 -12.85 6.25 19.85
CA LEU A 206 -12.12 7.48 20.11
C LEU A 206 -13.01 8.69 19.77
N ASP A 207 -13.37 9.46 20.78
CA ASP A 207 -14.26 10.61 20.69
C ASP A 207 -13.75 11.70 19.73
N GLY A 208 -14.67 12.32 18.99
CA GLY A 208 -14.36 13.37 18.00
C GLY A 208 -13.60 12.88 16.76
N ARG A 209 -13.66 11.57 16.46
CA ARG A 209 -13.02 10.93 15.31
C ARG A 209 -13.96 9.89 14.69
N ARG A 210 -13.88 9.72 13.37
CA ARG A 210 -14.51 8.59 12.72
C ARG A 210 -13.64 7.35 12.98
N ASN A 211 -14.22 6.35 13.64
CA ASN A 211 -13.50 5.11 13.98
C ASN A 211 -13.86 4.02 12.99
N ILE A 212 -12.87 3.49 12.27
CA ILE A 212 -13.03 2.34 11.37
C ILE A 212 -12.19 1.18 11.90
N VAL A 213 -12.86 0.06 12.18
CA VAL A 213 -12.21 -1.17 12.68
C VAL A 213 -12.20 -2.22 11.58
N ILE A 214 -11.01 -2.69 11.21
CA ILE A 214 -10.86 -3.78 10.24
C ILE A 214 -11.07 -5.10 10.97
N THR A 215 -12.20 -5.75 10.65
CA THR A 215 -12.63 -7.02 11.27
C THR A 215 -13.76 -7.67 10.47
N HIS A 216 -13.80 -9.01 10.48
CA HIS A 216 -14.93 -9.77 9.93
C HIS A 216 -16.12 -9.90 10.92
N ARG A 217 -15.96 -9.39 12.14
CA ARG A 217 -17.02 -9.43 13.17
C ARG A 217 -17.55 -8.02 13.38
N PRO A 218 -18.86 -7.79 13.25
CA PRO A 218 -19.46 -6.51 13.58
C PRO A 218 -19.16 -6.12 15.03
N ILE A 219 -18.96 -4.84 15.27
CA ILE A 219 -18.77 -4.27 16.61
C ILE A 219 -19.75 -3.12 16.75
N ASP A 220 -20.58 -3.14 17.79
CA ASP A 220 -21.57 -2.11 18.02
C ASP A 220 -20.91 -0.75 18.32
N GLY A 221 -21.50 0.31 17.77
CA GLY A 221 -21.07 1.70 17.99
C GLY A 221 -19.84 2.15 17.20
N VAL A 222 -19.28 1.30 16.31
CA VAL A 222 -18.19 1.69 15.40
C VAL A 222 -18.43 1.17 13.98
N GLU A 223 -17.84 1.85 13.01
CA GLU A 223 -17.82 1.38 11.63
C GLU A 223 -16.84 0.21 11.49
N THR A 224 -17.31 -0.90 10.91
CA THR A 224 -16.49 -2.08 10.66
C THR A 224 -16.38 -2.37 9.17
N VAL A 225 -15.20 -2.85 8.74
CA VAL A 225 -14.92 -3.28 7.37
C VAL A 225 -14.21 -4.63 7.40
N GLY A 226 -14.55 -5.52 6.46
CA GLY A 226 -14.03 -6.88 6.39
C GLY A 226 -12.58 -6.98 5.88
N GLY A 227 -12.01 -5.91 5.33
CA GLY A 227 -10.66 -5.92 4.78
C GLY A 227 -10.27 -4.61 4.12
N ILE A 228 -9.06 -4.61 3.55
CA ILE A 228 -8.42 -3.42 2.97
C ILE A 228 -9.20 -2.87 1.76
N ASP A 229 -9.79 -3.74 0.94
CA ASP A 229 -10.57 -3.30 -0.24
C ASP A 229 -11.83 -2.54 0.18
N GLU A 230 -12.54 -3.06 1.19
CA GLU A 230 -13.72 -2.40 1.74
C GLU A 230 -13.33 -1.10 2.45
N LEU A 231 -12.19 -1.07 3.15
CA LEU A 231 -11.66 0.15 3.76
C LEU A 231 -11.54 1.26 2.71
N PHE A 232 -10.84 1.02 1.59
CA PHE A 232 -10.68 2.02 0.54
C PHE A 232 -11.99 2.42 -0.15
N ALA A 233 -13.01 1.57 -0.11
CA ALA A 233 -14.34 1.94 -0.58
C ALA A 233 -15.09 2.88 0.37
N ARG A 234 -14.69 2.93 1.64
CA ARG A 234 -15.32 3.74 2.70
C ARG A 234 -14.56 5.02 3.04
N LEU A 235 -13.26 5.10 2.72
CA LEU A 235 -12.45 6.28 3.02
C LEU A 235 -12.82 7.48 2.14
N SER A 236 -12.65 8.68 2.70
CA SER A 236 -12.75 9.95 2.00
C SER A 236 -11.35 10.49 1.68
N THR A 237 -11.17 11.04 0.48
CA THR A 237 -9.95 11.76 0.09
C THR A 237 -9.91 13.19 0.65
N ALA A 238 -11.04 13.70 1.12
CA ALA A 238 -11.15 15.03 1.73
C ALA A 238 -10.76 15.04 3.22
N GLU A 239 -10.73 13.87 3.86
CA GLU A 239 -10.41 13.72 5.28
C GLU A 239 -8.96 13.29 5.51
N SER A 240 -8.41 13.62 6.68
CA SER A 240 -7.16 13.02 7.14
C SER A 240 -7.45 11.60 7.64
N ASN A 241 -6.68 10.62 7.15
CA ASN A 241 -6.86 9.21 7.48
C ASN A 241 -5.62 8.71 8.22
N PHE A 242 -5.78 8.31 9.49
CA PHE A 242 -4.69 7.83 10.35
C PHE A 242 -4.80 6.33 10.62
N VAL A 243 -3.76 5.59 10.29
CA VAL A 243 -3.58 4.20 10.70
C VAL A 243 -2.95 4.21 12.09
N ILE A 244 -3.66 3.64 13.08
CA ILE A 244 -3.26 3.67 14.50
C ILE A 244 -2.96 2.28 15.08
N GLY A 245 -2.99 1.24 14.24
CA GLY A 245 -2.53 -0.08 14.64
C GLY A 245 -3.57 -1.21 14.55
N GLY A 246 -3.30 -2.44 15.00
CA GLY A 246 -1.98 -2.94 15.47
C GLY A 246 -1.06 -3.40 14.35
N GLY A 247 -0.06 -4.19 14.75
CA GLY A 247 1.04 -4.61 13.87
C GLY A 247 0.60 -5.15 12.52
N GLU A 248 -0.42 -6.00 12.49
CA GLU A 248 -0.94 -6.56 11.24
C GLU A 248 -1.56 -5.48 10.33
N ILE A 249 -2.28 -4.51 10.89
CA ILE A 249 -2.88 -3.42 10.12
C ILE A 249 -1.81 -2.46 9.62
N TYR A 250 -0.77 -2.19 10.41
CA TYR A 250 0.39 -1.45 9.93
C TYR A 250 1.06 -2.18 8.75
N ARG A 251 1.29 -3.49 8.86
CA ARG A 251 1.90 -4.29 7.79
C ARG A 251 1.10 -4.21 6.48
N GLN A 252 -0.22 -4.43 6.55
CA GLN A 252 -1.10 -4.42 5.38
C GLN A 252 -1.24 -3.04 4.73
N LEU A 253 -1.25 -1.96 5.53
CA LEU A 253 -1.46 -0.60 5.03
C LEU A 253 -0.15 0.14 4.74
N MET A 254 1.02 -0.37 5.18
CA MET A 254 2.31 0.25 4.95
C MET A 254 2.56 0.63 3.48
N PRO A 255 2.22 -0.19 2.47
CA PRO A 255 2.43 0.16 1.07
C PRO A 255 1.72 1.45 0.62
N TYR A 256 0.70 1.87 1.34
CA TYR A 256 -0.18 3.00 1.01
C TYR A 256 0.03 4.21 1.94
N VAL A 257 0.84 4.06 2.97
CA VAL A 257 1.18 5.15 3.89
C VAL A 257 2.09 6.15 3.19
N VAL A 258 1.72 7.42 3.21
CA VAL A 258 2.51 8.51 2.62
C VAL A 258 3.37 9.24 3.67
N GLU A 259 2.97 9.19 4.93
CA GLU A 259 3.68 9.82 6.04
C GLU A 259 3.53 8.99 7.32
N ALA A 260 4.61 8.85 8.09
CA ALA A 260 4.57 8.21 9.41
C ALA A 260 5.04 9.17 10.50
N ARG A 261 4.23 9.27 11.55
CA ARG A 261 4.50 10.04 12.78
C ARG A 261 4.82 9.06 13.88
N VAL A 262 6.08 8.96 14.25
CA VAL A 262 6.58 7.96 15.20
C VAL A 262 7.08 8.65 16.46
N THR A 263 6.65 8.17 17.62
CA THR A 263 7.25 8.47 18.90
C THR A 263 8.23 7.35 19.21
N MET A 264 9.52 7.64 19.16
CA MET A 264 10.61 6.71 19.42
C MET A 264 11.06 6.84 20.85
N VAL A 265 10.78 5.86 21.70
CA VAL A 265 11.20 5.82 23.11
C VAL A 265 12.63 5.32 23.22
N ASP A 266 13.40 5.97 24.11
CA ASP A 266 14.81 5.61 24.34
C ASP A 266 14.94 4.38 25.26
N ASP A 267 14.40 3.28 24.80
CA ASP A 267 14.36 1.98 25.50
C ASP A 267 14.36 0.84 24.48
N ILE A 268 14.57 -0.40 24.95
CA ILE A 268 14.42 -1.64 24.20
C ILE A 268 13.69 -2.63 25.09
N SER A 269 12.56 -3.14 24.59
CA SER A 269 11.69 -4.05 25.33
C SER A 269 11.52 -5.40 24.63
N ASP A 270 10.98 -6.38 25.37
CA ASP A 270 10.65 -7.71 24.87
C ASP A 270 9.29 -7.72 24.12
N ALA A 271 9.11 -6.77 23.18
CA ALA A 271 7.89 -6.66 22.40
C ALA A 271 7.60 -7.92 21.59
N ASP A 272 6.36 -8.39 21.62
CA ASP A 272 5.82 -9.48 20.79
C ASP A 272 5.24 -8.95 19.46
N VAL A 273 4.93 -7.66 19.40
CA VAL A 273 4.47 -6.96 18.19
C VAL A 273 5.44 -5.83 17.84
N ARG A 274 5.91 -5.81 16.59
CA ARG A 274 6.86 -4.81 16.10
C ARG A 274 6.35 -4.13 14.83
N LEU A 275 6.69 -2.85 14.67
CA LEU A 275 6.56 -2.15 13.39
C LEU A 275 7.79 -2.46 12.52
N SER A 276 7.61 -2.56 11.22
CA SER A 276 8.75 -2.60 10.28
C SER A 276 9.59 -1.35 10.44
N ALA A 277 10.89 -1.52 10.68
CA ALA A 277 11.81 -0.41 10.91
C ALA A 277 11.84 0.54 9.73
N LEU A 278 11.31 1.75 9.89
CA LEU A 278 11.26 2.74 8.79
C LEU A 278 12.65 3.26 8.42
N ASP A 279 13.60 3.25 9.37
CA ASP A 279 15.01 3.61 9.12
C ASP A 279 15.72 2.63 8.18
N ALA A 280 15.25 1.37 8.11
CA ALA A 280 15.79 0.34 7.25
C ALA A 280 15.07 0.23 5.89
N ARG A 281 14.06 1.08 5.65
CA ARG A 281 13.27 1.07 4.42
C ARG A 281 13.78 2.11 3.44
N GLU A 282 13.99 1.70 2.19
CA GLU A 282 14.39 2.60 1.10
C GLU A 282 13.26 3.55 0.66
N ASP A 283 12.01 3.11 0.87
CA ASP A 283 10.81 3.85 0.48
C ASP A 283 10.32 4.85 1.54
N PHE A 284 11.10 5.07 2.62
CA PHE A 284 10.83 6.12 3.61
C PHE A 284 12.09 6.93 3.91
N ARG A 285 11.92 8.23 4.07
CA ARG A 285 12.98 9.16 4.50
C ARG A 285 12.57 9.83 5.81
N LEU A 286 13.47 9.85 6.78
CA LEU A 286 13.34 10.66 7.98
C LEU A 286 13.49 12.14 7.57
N ILE A 287 12.45 12.95 7.81
CA ILE A 287 12.42 14.37 7.41
C ILE A 287 12.44 15.32 8.60
N GLU A 288 12.12 14.83 9.78
CA GLU A 288 12.07 15.64 10.99
C GLU A 288 12.33 14.78 12.23
N THR A 289 13.10 15.33 13.17
CA THR A 289 13.31 14.77 14.51
C THR A 289 13.17 15.87 15.55
N ALA A 290 12.39 15.61 16.59
CA ALA A 290 12.20 16.54 17.70
C ALA A 290 12.44 15.81 19.03
N PRO A 291 13.67 15.93 19.63
CA PRO A 291 14.01 15.29 20.89
C PRO A 291 13.15 15.76 22.07
N ARG A 292 12.92 14.85 23.03
CA ARG A 292 12.24 15.05 24.31
C ARG A 292 13.01 14.34 25.40
N GLY A 293 12.57 14.48 26.64
CA GLY A 293 13.18 13.74 27.76
C GLY A 293 12.81 12.27 27.73
N GLY A 294 13.72 11.39 27.25
CA GLY A 294 13.52 9.94 27.19
C GLY A 294 12.80 9.40 25.96
N PHE A 295 12.45 10.25 25.01
CA PHE A 295 11.89 9.87 23.70
C PHE A 295 12.10 10.99 22.68
N GLU A 296 11.83 10.72 21.42
CA GLU A 296 11.81 11.74 20.36
C GLU A 296 10.64 11.52 19.40
N TYR A 297 10.16 12.62 18.82
CA TYR A 297 9.21 12.54 17.71
C TYR A 297 9.97 12.49 16.40
N ARG A 298 9.63 11.53 15.56
CA ARG A 298 10.17 11.37 14.21
C ARG A 298 9.05 11.47 13.19
N THR A 299 9.32 12.19 12.11
CA THR A 299 8.44 12.23 10.95
C THR A 299 9.15 11.61 9.77
N TYR A 300 8.55 10.58 9.22
CA TYR A 300 9.00 9.95 7.99
C TYR A 300 8.03 10.28 6.86
N ARG A 301 8.55 10.46 5.67
CA ARG A 301 7.75 10.63 4.46
C ARG A 301 8.15 9.56 3.45
N ARG A 302 7.16 9.02 2.75
CA ARG A 302 7.43 8.09 1.67
C ARG A 302 8.28 8.81 0.62
N ALA A 303 9.41 8.21 0.28
CA ALA A 303 10.23 8.60 -0.84
C ALA A 303 9.79 7.80 -2.06
N ILE A 304 9.90 8.38 -3.24
CA ILE A 304 9.88 7.64 -4.48
C ILE A 304 11.22 6.90 -4.53
N VAL A 305 11.19 5.60 -4.81
CA VAL A 305 12.41 4.79 -4.86
C VAL A 305 13.24 5.23 -6.06
N GLY A 306 14.47 5.67 -5.80
CA GLY A 306 15.41 6.09 -6.84
C GLY A 306 16.14 4.91 -7.49
#